data_7daa78566f7f5acbc71968069ffb07ff
#
_entry.id   7daa78566f7f5acbc71968069ffb07ff
#
_cell.length_a   1.000
_cell.length_b   1.000
_cell.length_c   1.000
_cell.angle_alpha   90.00
_cell.angle_beta   90.00
_cell.angle_gamma   90.00
#
_symmetry.space_group_name_H-M   'P 1'
#
loop_
_entity.id
_entity.type
_entity.pdbx_description
1 polymer ?
#
loop_
_entity_poly.entity_id
_entity_poly.type
_entity_poly.pdbx_seq_one_letter_code
_entity_poly.pdbx_strand_id
1 'polypeptide(L)'
;MPYVAAENRYEKMLYNRCGRSGLKLPAISLGLWHNFGNDTPHKTKQAIVRRAFDLGITHFDLANNYGPPPGSAETAFGEILRTDFAAYR
;
A
#
# COMPACT_ATOMS: atom_id res chain seq x y z
N MET A 1 -8.77 14.03 11.29
CA MET A 1 -9.80 13.38 10.45
C MET A 1 -9.32 12.00 10.05
N PRO A 2 -10.16 10.98 10.18
CA PRO A 2 -9.78 9.68 9.66
C PRO A 2 -9.66 9.70 8.14
N TYR A 3 -8.77 8.88 7.64
CA TYR A 3 -8.61 8.75 6.20
C TYR A 3 -9.82 8.05 5.59
N VAL A 4 -10.33 8.61 4.50
CA VAL A 4 -11.39 8.01 3.70
C VAL A 4 -10.88 7.87 2.27
N ALA A 5 -10.90 6.65 1.76
CA ALA A 5 -10.39 6.39 0.41
C ALA A 5 -11.27 7.04 -0.64
N ALA A 6 -10.65 7.44 -1.76
CA ALA A 6 -11.37 8.05 -2.88
C ALA A 6 -12.42 7.08 -3.42
N GLU A 7 -13.65 7.56 -3.63
CA GLU A 7 -14.74 6.74 -4.13
C GLU A 7 -14.49 6.26 -5.57
N ASN A 8 -13.79 7.07 -6.36
CA ASN A 8 -13.51 6.77 -7.77
C ASN A 8 -12.20 6.01 -7.98
N ARG A 9 -11.61 5.45 -6.92
CA ARG A 9 -10.27 4.84 -7.01
C ARG A 9 -10.16 3.67 -7.97
N TYR A 10 -11.26 3.01 -8.27
CA TYR A 10 -11.24 1.85 -9.18
C TYR A 10 -11.57 2.19 -10.63
N GLU A 11 -11.85 3.45 -10.94
CA GLU A 11 -12.37 3.82 -12.26
C GLU A 11 -11.31 3.79 -13.36
N LYS A 12 -10.06 4.13 -13.05
CA LYS A 12 -9.01 4.24 -14.07
C LYS A 12 -7.97 3.14 -14.05
N MET A 13 -7.91 2.38 -12.96
CA MET A 13 -6.94 1.30 -12.84
C MET A 13 -7.42 0.07 -13.59
N LEU A 14 -6.51 -0.53 -14.36
CA LEU A 14 -6.78 -1.81 -15.01
C LEU A 14 -6.48 -2.94 -14.04
N TYR A 15 -7.43 -3.86 -13.87
CA TYR A 15 -7.26 -5.03 -13.02
C TYR A 15 -7.33 -6.29 -13.85
N ASN A 16 -6.36 -7.19 -13.67
CA ASN A 16 -6.28 -8.44 -14.40
C ASN A 16 -6.39 -9.62 -13.44
N ARG A 17 -7.03 -10.69 -13.88
CA ARG A 17 -7.11 -11.91 -13.08
C ARG A 17 -5.72 -12.54 -12.94
N CYS A 18 -5.42 -13.02 -11.74
CA CYS A 18 -4.18 -13.73 -11.44
C CYS A 18 -4.45 -15.23 -11.59
N GLY A 19 -4.41 -15.72 -12.83
CA GLY A 19 -4.65 -17.12 -13.12
C GLY A 19 -6.02 -17.56 -12.63
N ARG A 20 -6.07 -18.66 -11.86
CA ARG A 20 -7.29 -19.24 -11.31
C ARG A 20 -7.49 -18.96 -9.82
N SER A 21 -6.70 -18.04 -9.26
CA SER A 21 -6.70 -17.80 -7.81
C SER A 21 -7.94 -17.05 -7.31
N GLY A 22 -8.72 -16.44 -8.20
CA GLY A 22 -9.82 -15.57 -7.81
C GLY A 22 -9.40 -14.14 -7.53
N LEU A 23 -8.10 -13.87 -7.53
CA LEU A 23 -7.59 -12.53 -7.31
C LEU A 23 -7.59 -11.73 -8.61
N LYS A 24 -7.89 -10.44 -8.47
CA LYS A 24 -7.70 -9.47 -9.54
C LYS A 24 -6.62 -8.50 -9.08
N LEU A 25 -5.53 -8.43 -9.82
CA LEU A 25 -4.40 -7.57 -9.48
C LEU A 25 -4.40 -6.31 -10.33
N PRO A 26 -4.05 -5.15 -9.73
CA PRO A 26 -3.92 -3.92 -10.52
C PRO A 26 -2.75 -4.03 -11.48
N ALA A 27 -2.81 -3.27 -12.57
CA ALA A 27 -1.73 -3.22 -13.55
C ALA A 27 -0.43 -2.71 -12.94
N ILE A 28 -0.53 -1.90 -11.88
CA ILE A 28 0.61 -1.31 -11.18
C ILE A 28 0.53 -1.68 -9.70
N SER A 29 1.67 -2.08 -9.14
CA SER A 29 1.83 -2.35 -7.70
C SER A 29 2.78 -1.32 -7.09
N LEU A 30 2.61 -1.04 -5.79
CA LEU A 30 3.54 -0.19 -5.06
C LEU A 30 4.58 -1.04 -4.35
N GLY A 31 5.86 -0.85 -4.70
CA GLY A 31 6.96 -1.51 -4.01
C GLY A 31 7.37 -0.73 -2.77
N LEU A 32 7.62 -1.43 -1.66
CA LEU A 32 7.95 -0.80 -0.38
C LEU A 32 9.43 -1.00 -0.01
N TRP A 33 10.28 -1.26 -0.99
CA TRP A 33 11.70 -1.45 -0.76
C TRP A 33 12.41 -0.15 -0.36
N HIS A 34 12.17 0.91 -1.11
CA HIS A 34 12.77 2.22 -0.83
C HIS A 34 11.75 3.15 -0.18
N ASN A 35 12.23 4.06 0.68
CA ASN A 35 11.43 5.13 1.29
C ASN A 35 10.38 4.66 2.32
N PHE A 36 10.46 3.41 2.78
CA PHE A 36 9.55 2.91 3.80
C PHE A 36 10.23 2.43 5.07
N GLY A 37 11.54 2.67 5.19
CA GLY A 37 12.28 2.41 6.41
C GLY A 37 12.15 3.52 7.44
N ASN A 38 12.88 3.36 8.54
CA ASN A 38 12.80 4.30 9.66
C ASN A 38 13.40 5.68 9.37
N ASP A 39 14.19 5.80 8.31
CA ASP A 39 14.79 7.07 7.90
C ASP A 39 13.84 7.97 7.10
N THR A 40 12.64 7.48 6.78
CA THR A 40 11.60 8.27 6.12
C THR A 40 10.52 8.64 7.13
N PRO A 41 10.08 9.91 7.22
CA PRO A 41 9.03 10.29 8.16
C PRO A 41 7.74 9.49 7.94
N HIS A 42 7.08 9.13 9.03
CA HIS A 42 5.86 8.33 8.96
C HIS A 42 4.78 9.02 8.12
N LYS A 43 4.64 10.33 8.24
CA LYS A 43 3.66 11.09 7.46
C LYS A 43 3.88 10.96 5.95
N THR A 44 5.14 10.91 5.52
CA THR A 44 5.49 10.75 4.12
C THR A 44 5.11 9.35 3.64
N LYS A 45 5.44 8.32 4.41
CA LYS A 45 5.06 6.94 4.09
C LYS A 45 3.55 6.80 3.98
N GLN A 46 2.84 7.35 4.95
CA GLN A 46 1.39 7.32 4.99
C GLN A 46 0.76 8.03 3.78
N ALA A 47 1.30 9.20 3.41
CA ALA A 47 0.81 9.95 2.27
C ALA A 47 0.99 9.19 0.95
N ILE A 48 2.12 8.49 0.79
CA ILE A 48 2.39 7.70 -0.41
C ILE A 48 1.38 6.55 -0.53
N VAL A 49 1.16 5.82 0.57
CA VAL A 49 0.24 4.68 0.56
C VAL A 49 -1.20 5.14 0.31
N ARG A 50 -1.63 6.22 0.96
CA ARG A 50 -2.96 6.77 0.75
C ARG A 50 -3.19 7.19 -0.69
N ARG A 51 -2.20 7.88 -1.28
CA ARG A 51 -2.32 8.31 -2.68
C ARG A 51 -2.36 7.11 -3.63
N ALA A 52 -1.52 6.11 -3.38
CA ALA A 52 -1.52 4.90 -4.18
C ALA A 52 -2.89 4.21 -4.16
N PHE A 53 -3.46 4.05 -2.97
CA PHE A 53 -4.76 3.42 -2.83
C PHE A 53 -5.87 4.23 -3.50
N ASP A 54 -5.82 5.56 -3.37
CA ASP A 54 -6.79 6.45 -4.01
C ASP A 54 -6.72 6.38 -5.54
N LEU A 55 -5.58 5.94 -6.09
CA LEU A 55 -5.40 5.73 -7.53
C LEU A 55 -5.75 4.31 -7.96
N GLY A 56 -6.16 3.45 -7.04
CA GLY A 56 -6.58 2.10 -7.36
C GLY A 56 -5.52 1.03 -7.18
N ILE A 57 -4.36 1.37 -6.60
CA ILE A 57 -3.32 0.39 -6.33
C ILE A 57 -3.73 -0.41 -5.10
N THR A 58 -3.97 -1.71 -5.27
CA THR A 58 -4.43 -2.61 -4.21
C THR A 58 -3.42 -3.71 -3.90
N HIS A 59 -2.26 -3.70 -4.56
CA HIS A 59 -1.20 -4.68 -4.35
C HIS A 59 0.08 -3.97 -3.94
N PHE A 60 0.65 -4.39 -2.81
CA PHE A 60 1.84 -3.78 -2.22
C PHE A 60 2.90 -4.84 -2.04
N ASP A 61 4.12 -4.56 -2.49
CA ASP A 61 5.22 -5.51 -2.46
C ASP A 61 6.10 -5.28 -1.25
N LEU A 62 6.20 -6.28 -0.38
CA LEU A 62 6.99 -6.25 0.85
C LEU A 62 7.89 -7.47 0.94
N ALA A 63 9.03 -7.27 1.60
CA ALA A 63 9.89 -8.38 2.00
C ALA A 63 10.34 -8.16 3.44
N ASN A 64 10.71 -9.26 4.10
CA ASN A 64 11.05 -9.23 5.53
C ASN A 64 12.32 -8.43 5.84
N ASN A 65 13.15 -8.13 4.82
CA ASN A 65 14.38 -7.37 5.01
C ASN A 65 14.28 -5.91 4.53
N TYR A 66 13.11 -5.46 4.09
CA TYR A 66 12.97 -4.08 3.63
C TYR A 66 13.06 -3.09 4.80
N GLY A 67 13.81 -2.03 4.59
CA GLY A 67 14.04 -0.99 5.57
C GLY A 67 14.78 0.19 4.98
N PRO A 68 15.85 0.70 5.59
CA PRO A 68 16.51 0.30 6.82
C PRO A 68 15.74 0.68 8.10
N PRO A 69 15.91 -0.05 9.22
CA PRO A 69 16.58 -1.36 9.30
C PRO A 69 15.69 -2.48 8.77
N PRO A 70 16.23 -3.71 8.56
CA PRO A 70 15.42 -4.82 8.06
C PRO A 70 14.16 -5.02 8.90
N GLY A 71 13.02 -5.18 8.22
CA GLY A 71 11.73 -5.33 8.87
C GLY A 71 10.99 -4.05 9.17
N SER A 72 11.65 -2.88 9.09
CA SER A 72 10.99 -1.62 9.43
C SER A 72 9.92 -1.23 8.41
N ALA A 73 10.07 -1.61 7.14
CA ALA A 73 9.05 -1.34 6.13
C ALA A 73 7.76 -2.11 6.42
N GLU A 74 7.86 -3.37 6.82
CA GLU A 74 6.69 -4.15 7.22
C GLU A 74 6.00 -3.56 8.45
N THR A 75 6.78 -3.15 9.43
CA THR A 75 6.25 -2.53 10.65
C THR A 75 5.50 -1.24 10.31
N ALA A 76 6.11 -0.38 9.51
CA ALA A 76 5.50 0.89 9.11
C ALA A 76 4.22 0.66 8.30
N PHE A 77 4.26 -0.26 7.34
CA PHE A 77 3.09 -0.54 6.53
C PHE A 77 1.97 -1.18 7.37
N GLY A 78 2.32 -2.03 8.32
CA GLY A 78 1.35 -2.62 9.24
C GLY A 78 0.61 -1.58 10.06
N GLU A 79 1.31 -0.55 10.53
CA GLU A 79 0.69 0.56 11.24
C GLU A 79 -0.28 1.34 10.34
N ILE A 80 0.13 1.60 9.10
CA ILE A 80 -0.71 2.30 8.13
C ILE A 80 -1.96 1.47 7.82
N LEU A 81 -1.82 0.16 7.63
CA LEU A 81 -2.96 -0.72 7.41
C LEU A 81 -3.94 -0.66 8.56
N ARG A 82 -3.44 -0.72 9.78
CA ARG A 82 -4.30 -0.72 10.97
C ARG A 82 -5.03 0.61 11.14
N THR A 83 -4.36 1.73 10.91
CA THR A 83 -4.94 3.05 11.17
C THR A 83 -5.80 3.55 10.02
N ASP A 84 -5.41 3.29 8.77
CA ASP A 84 -6.06 3.89 7.61
C ASP A 84 -6.92 2.93 6.81
N PHE A 85 -6.58 1.63 6.80
CA PHE A 85 -7.18 0.69 5.85
C PHE A 85 -7.94 -0.47 6.48
N ALA A 86 -8.15 -0.45 7.79
CA ALA A 86 -8.88 -1.52 8.46
C ALA A 86 -10.27 -1.75 7.84
N ALA A 87 -10.93 -0.69 7.40
CA ALA A 87 -12.27 -0.75 6.81
C ALA A 87 -12.25 -1.29 5.36
N TYR A 88 -11.08 -1.40 4.75
CA TYR A 88 -10.95 -1.79 3.34
C TYR A 88 -10.33 -3.18 3.14
N ARG A 89 -10.19 -3.93 4.20
CA ARG A 89 -9.59 -5.27 4.14
C ARG A 89 -10.57 -6.28 3.56
#